data_f34f46d3d9377a72ab5d4a933f177c6c
#
_entry.id   f34f46d3d9377a72ab5d4a933f177c6c
#
_cell.length_a   1.000
_cell.length_b   1.000
_cell.length_c   1.000
_cell.angle_alpha   90.00
_cell.angle_beta   90.00
_cell.angle_gamma   90.00
#
_symmetry.space_group_name_H-M   'P 1'
#
loop_
_entity.id
_entity.type
_entity.pdbx_description
1 polymer ?
#
loop_
_entity_poly.entity_id
_entity_poly.type
_entity_poly.pdbx_seq_one_letter_code
_entity_poly.pdbx_strand_id
1 'polypeptide(L)'
;SRVISYSNKLIKIFDDEIKDDPEMFSKITSWKKKVQAFADQRLAISKKRLVRAYDKESNMGNLFADALLQFDPNIDLALVNSGSLRQDIDVGPITKGDLVSAFPFPNTLVLVQIKGSQLRDIFDHAARMTNGVLQVSRGTRYVIEPGKGVHEIWINDHMLEDEKLYWVASSNFVVAGGDGYSEFEHAIERIDTGKNIVDIVVDFLIREQIYHPVYEDRLIFK
;
A
#
# COMPACT_ATOMS: atom_id res chain seq x y z
N SER A 1 31.14 -14.54 26.29
CA SER A 1 31.38 -15.67 25.37
C SER A 1 31.32 -15.18 23.94
N ARG A 2 32.27 -15.59 23.10
CA ARG A 2 32.39 -15.22 21.68
C ARG A 2 32.05 -16.44 20.83
N VAL A 3 31.11 -16.26 19.85
CA VAL A 3 30.89 -17.30 18.84
C VAL A 3 32.14 -17.41 17.97
N ILE A 4 32.75 -18.62 17.91
CA ILE A 4 34.01 -18.88 17.19
C ILE A 4 33.71 -19.32 15.75
N SER A 5 32.65 -20.09 15.56
CA SER A 5 32.15 -20.50 14.23
C SER A 5 30.70 -20.87 14.29
N TYR A 6 30.01 -20.79 13.16
CA TYR A 6 28.66 -21.33 12.97
C TYR A 6 28.54 -21.91 11.56
N SER A 7 27.64 -22.85 11.40
CA SER A 7 27.20 -23.31 10.07
C SER A 7 25.68 -23.27 10.01
N ASN A 8 25.12 -22.92 8.86
CA ASN A 8 23.70 -22.99 8.60
C ASN A 8 23.42 -23.70 7.28
N LYS A 9 22.23 -24.26 7.16
CA LYS A 9 21.76 -24.89 5.93
C LYS A 9 20.30 -24.52 5.74
N LEU A 10 19.96 -23.95 4.59
CA LEU A 10 18.58 -23.76 4.19
C LEU A 10 18.02 -25.10 3.69
N ILE A 11 16.97 -25.59 4.34
CA ILE A 11 16.27 -26.81 3.94
C ILE A 11 14.94 -26.38 3.29
N LYS A 12 14.76 -26.77 2.01
CA LYS A 12 13.47 -26.63 1.35
C LYS A 12 12.58 -27.77 1.81
N ILE A 13 11.35 -27.44 2.17
CA ILE A 13 10.30 -28.40 2.55
C ILE A 13 9.33 -28.46 1.37
N PHE A 14 9.11 -29.65 0.82
CA PHE A 14 8.17 -29.91 -0.26
C PHE A 14 7.02 -30.76 0.25
N ASP A 15 5.79 -30.43 -0.16
CA ASP A 15 4.55 -31.09 0.29
C ASP A 15 4.49 -32.58 -0.05
N ASP A 16 5.16 -32.99 -1.14
CA ASP A 16 5.26 -34.38 -1.59
C ASP A 16 6.28 -35.22 -0.78
N GLU A 17 7.27 -34.55 -0.16
CA GLU A 17 8.33 -35.21 0.62
C GLU A 17 8.02 -35.27 2.12
N ILE A 18 7.34 -34.24 2.64
CA ILE A 18 7.07 -34.09 4.08
C ILE A 18 5.58 -33.96 4.30
N LYS A 19 5.00 -34.96 4.96
CA LYS A 19 3.56 -34.94 5.30
C LYS A 19 3.30 -33.92 6.40
N ASP A 20 2.13 -33.27 6.28
CA ASP A 20 1.61 -32.40 7.33
C ASP A 20 1.49 -33.12 8.67
N ASP A 21 1.81 -32.42 9.76
CA ASP A 21 1.46 -32.89 11.10
C ASP A 21 -0.06 -32.97 11.24
N PRO A 22 -0.63 -34.15 11.57
CA PRO A 22 -2.10 -34.33 11.57
C PRO A 22 -2.84 -33.43 12.55
N GLU A 23 -2.25 -33.14 13.71
CA GLU A 23 -2.86 -32.27 14.72
C GLU A 23 -2.90 -30.81 14.22
N MET A 24 -1.79 -30.33 13.69
CA MET A 24 -1.69 -28.99 13.15
C MET A 24 -2.60 -28.82 11.92
N PHE A 25 -2.60 -29.78 11.01
CA PHE A 25 -3.51 -29.78 9.84
C PHE A 25 -4.98 -29.70 10.26
N SER A 26 -5.38 -30.46 11.28
CA SER A 26 -6.76 -30.42 11.82
C SER A 26 -7.10 -29.04 12.40
N LYS A 27 -6.18 -28.44 13.17
CA LYS A 27 -6.33 -27.09 13.73
C LYS A 27 -6.49 -26.04 12.62
N ILE A 28 -5.58 -26.04 11.63
CA ILE A 28 -5.61 -25.12 10.49
C ILE A 28 -6.92 -25.26 9.72
N THR A 29 -7.34 -26.50 9.44
CA THR A 29 -8.59 -26.77 8.71
C THR A 29 -9.81 -26.25 9.47
N SER A 30 -9.84 -26.42 10.78
CA SER A 30 -10.91 -25.90 11.63
C SER A 30 -11.00 -24.37 11.58
N TRP A 31 -9.85 -23.68 11.65
CA TRP A 31 -9.80 -22.22 11.55
C TRP A 31 -10.15 -21.72 10.15
N LYS A 32 -9.67 -22.39 9.09
CA LYS A 32 -10.06 -22.06 7.71
C LYS A 32 -11.58 -22.07 7.55
N LYS A 33 -12.28 -23.08 8.05
CA LYS A 33 -13.76 -23.14 7.99
C LYS A 33 -14.43 -21.96 8.71
N LYS A 34 -13.89 -21.50 9.86
CA LYS A 34 -14.46 -20.38 10.62
C LYS A 34 -14.34 -19.04 9.88
N VAL A 35 -13.25 -18.83 9.16
CA VAL A 35 -13.00 -17.57 8.44
C VAL A 35 -13.47 -17.60 6.98
N GLN A 36 -13.83 -18.77 6.45
CA GLN A 36 -14.15 -18.97 5.04
C GLN A 36 -15.29 -18.06 4.57
N ALA A 37 -16.39 -18.00 5.31
CA ALA A 37 -17.53 -17.17 4.94
C ALA A 37 -17.19 -15.67 4.87
N PHE A 38 -16.27 -15.22 5.72
CA PHE A 38 -15.75 -13.85 5.71
C PHE A 38 -14.79 -13.64 4.53
N ALA A 39 -13.88 -14.58 4.29
CA ALA A 39 -12.89 -14.48 3.23
C ALA A 39 -13.53 -14.56 1.84
N ASP A 40 -14.57 -15.38 1.66
CA ASP A 40 -15.25 -15.56 0.37
C ASP A 40 -16.26 -14.45 0.03
N GLN A 41 -16.43 -13.46 0.90
CA GLN A 41 -17.28 -12.31 0.59
C GLN A 41 -16.81 -11.63 -0.68
N ARG A 42 -17.61 -11.70 -1.74
CA ARG A 42 -17.37 -11.00 -3.01
C ARG A 42 -17.60 -9.50 -2.84
N LEU A 43 -16.68 -8.71 -3.37
CA LEU A 43 -16.73 -7.25 -3.28
C LEU A 43 -17.00 -6.62 -4.66
N ALA A 44 -16.24 -7.05 -5.68
CA ALA A 44 -16.30 -6.49 -7.03
C ALA A 44 -15.79 -7.53 -8.05
N ILE A 45 -15.78 -7.13 -9.33
CA ILE A 45 -15.12 -7.88 -10.41
C ILE A 45 -14.01 -7.03 -10.98
N SER A 46 -12.77 -7.52 -10.93
CA SER A 46 -11.65 -6.87 -11.63
C SER A 46 -11.58 -7.29 -13.09
N LYS A 47 -11.48 -6.30 -13.98
CA LYS A 47 -11.37 -6.54 -15.45
C LYS A 47 -9.96 -6.87 -15.90
N LYS A 48 -8.95 -6.67 -15.06
CA LYS A 48 -7.55 -7.03 -15.30
C LYS A 48 -6.96 -7.54 -14.00
N ARG A 49 -5.83 -8.25 -14.08
CA ARG A 49 -5.05 -8.63 -12.93
C ARG A 49 -4.57 -7.36 -12.19
N LEU A 50 -4.73 -7.34 -10.88
CA LEU A 50 -4.16 -6.34 -10.00
C LEU A 50 -2.76 -6.79 -9.61
N VAL A 51 -1.76 -6.05 -10.03
CA VAL A 51 -0.35 -6.39 -9.87
C VAL A 51 0.30 -5.36 -8.96
N ARG A 52 0.97 -5.83 -7.94
CA ARG A 52 1.82 -4.99 -7.09
C ARG A 52 3.16 -4.73 -7.78
N ALA A 53 3.79 -3.61 -7.50
CA ALA A 53 5.18 -3.34 -7.86
C ALA A 53 5.89 -2.64 -6.70
N TYR A 54 7.18 -2.89 -6.56
CA TYR A 54 7.99 -2.33 -5.49
C TYR A 54 8.72 -1.06 -5.93
N ASP A 55 9.12 -1.02 -7.19
CA ASP A 55 10.04 -0.05 -7.78
C ASP A 55 9.42 0.83 -8.88
N LYS A 56 8.13 0.71 -9.10
CA LYS A 56 7.39 1.46 -10.13
C LYS A 56 5.91 1.58 -9.78
N GLU A 57 5.17 2.35 -10.57
CA GLU A 57 3.71 2.40 -10.49
C GLU A 57 3.09 1.01 -10.58
N SER A 58 2.10 0.76 -9.76
CA SER A 58 1.32 -0.48 -9.78
C SER A 58 -0.18 -0.18 -9.78
N ASN A 59 -0.92 -0.91 -10.59
CA ASN A 59 -2.38 -0.77 -10.62
C ASN A 59 -3.05 -1.23 -9.31
N MET A 60 -2.39 -2.07 -8.53
CA MET A 60 -2.80 -2.40 -7.15
C MET A 60 -2.59 -1.20 -6.22
N GLY A 61 -1.43 -0.53 -6.32
CA GLY A 61 -1.14 0.69 -5.56
C GLY A 61 -2.13 1.80 -5.91
N ASN A 62 -2.45 1.96 -7.19
CA ASN A 62 -3.46 2.91 -7.65
C ASN A 62 -4.83 2.63 -7.02
N LEU A 63 -5.28 1.36 -6.97
CA LEU A 63 -6.53 0.97 -6.29
C LEU A 63 -6.55 1.44 -4.83
N PHE A 64 -5.51 1.10 -4.07
CA PHE A 64 -5.46 1.43 -2.64
C PHE A 64 -5.40 2.95 -2.43
N ALA A 65 -4.53 3.65 -3.14
CA ALA A 65 -4.39 5.10 -3.01
C ALA A 65 -5.68 5.84 -3.43
N ASP A 66 -6.35 5.41 -4.49
CA ASP A 66 -7.60 5.99 -4.94
C ASP A 66 -8.76 5.78 -3.95
N ALA A 67 -8.79 4.60 -3.30
CA ALA A 67 -9.76 4.33 -2.25
C ALA A 67 -9.56 5.25 -1.04
N LEU A 68 -8.30 5.48 -0.63
CA LEU A 68 -7.97 6.40 0.46
C LEU A 68 -8.29 7.85 0.12
N LEU A 69 -8.05 8.28 -1.13
CA LEU A 69 -8.39 9.64 -1.60
C LEU A 69 -9.89 9.90 -1.50
N GLN A 70 -10.73 8.91 -1.79
CA GLN A 70 -12.19 9.06 -1.74
C GLN A 70 -12.78 9.03 -0.33
N PHE A 71 -11.98 8.85 0.71
CA PHE A 71 -12.45 8.81 2.09
C PHE A 71 -13.01 10.15 2.55
N ASP A 72 -12.38 11.26 2.17
CA ASP A 72 -12.80 12.62 2.51
C ASP A 72 -12.53 13.57 1.32
N PRO A 73 -13.47 14.44 0.95
CA PRO A 73 -13.31 15.35 -0.19
C PRO A 73 -12.24 16.43 0.01
N ASN A 74 -11.78 16.65 1.22
CA ASN A 74 -10.71 17.62 1.51
C ASN A 74 -9.31 17.04 1.33
N ILE A 75 -9.16 15.74 1.06
CA ILE A 75 -7.85 15.12 0.82
C ILE A 75 -7.33 15.56 -0.53
N ASP A 76 -6.15 16.16 -0.56
CA ASP A 76 -5.46 16.56 -1.79
C ASP A 76 -4.81 15.38 -2.51
N LEU A 77 -4.22 14.45 -1.74
CA LEU A 77 -3.58 13.25 -2.26
C LEU A 77 -3.54 12.12 -1.21
N ALA A 78 -3.41 10.90 -1.71
CA ALA A 78 -3.19 9.74 -0.86
C ALA A 78 -1.91 9.00 -1.26
N LEU A 79 -1.21 8.47 -0.26
CA LEU A 79 0.09 7.80 -0.39
C LEU A 79 0.03 6.40 0.24
N VAL A 80 0.51 5.40 -0.49
CA VAL A 80 0.63 4.01 -0.02
C VAL A 80 2.06 3.52 -0.28
N ASN A 81 2.75 3.07 0.75
CA ASN A 81 4.07 2.47 0.58
C ASN A 81 3.98 1.12 -0.14
N SER A 82 4.79 0.94 -1.18
CA SER A 82 4.78 -0.29 -2.00
C SER A 82 5.00 -1.55 -1.18
N GLY A 83 5.80 -1.45 -0.11
CA GLY A 83 6.08 -2.55 0.81
C GLY A 83 4.85 -3.10 1.54
N SER A 84 3.76 -2.36 1.64
CA SER A 84 2.51 -2.83 2.24
C SER A 84 1.71 -3.77 1.33
N LEU A 85 1.99 -3.79 0.02
CA LEU A 85 1.31 -4.63 -0.95
C LEU A 85 2.04 -5.97 -1.09
N ARG A 86 1.41 -7.09 -0.70
CA ARG A 86 2.10 -8.37 -0.52
C ARG A 86 1.69 -9.45 -1.52
N GLN A 87 0.51 -9.35 -2.12
CA GLN A 87 0.00 -10.36 -3.04
C GLN A 87 -0.76 -9.70 -4.18
N ASP A 88 -0.60 -10.24 -5.40
CA ASP A 88 -1.41 -9.87 -6.56
C ASP A 88 -2.82 -10.47 -6.45
N ILE A 89 -3.79 -9.87 -7.16
CA ILE A 89 -5.15 -10.41 -7.28
C ILE A 89 -5.42 -10.68 -8.75
N ASP A 90 -5.90 -11.89 -9.06
CA ASP A 90 -6.17 -12.28 -10.44
C ASP A 90 -7.42 -11.58 -11.03
N VAL A 91 -7.56 -11.64 -12.35
CA VAL A 91 -8.74 -11.14 -13.05
C VAL A 91 -9.98 -11.93 -12.64
N GLY A 92 -11.10 -11.23 -12.45
CA GLY A 92 -12.36 -11.83 -12.04
C GLY A 92 -12.86 -11.32 -10.68
N PRO A 93 -13.58 -12.17 -9.93
CA PRO A 93 -14.09 -11.76 -8.61
C PRO A 93 -12.98 -11.38 -7.64
N ILE A 94 -13.13 -10.22 -6.99
CA ILE A 94 -12.30 -9.81 -5.85
C ILE A 94 -13.07 -10.17 -4.58
N THR A 95 -12.43 -10.90 -3.67
CA THR A 95 -12.99 -11.25 -2.37
C THR A 95 -12.34 -10.44 -1.24
N LYS A 96 -12.97 -10.44 -0.07
CA LYS A 96 -12.38 -9.83 1.13
C LYS A 96 -11.08 -10.53 1.54
N GLY A 97 -10.99 -11.85 1.34
CA GLY A 97 -9.78 -12.63 1.57
C GLY A 97 -8.62 -12.21 0.68
N ASP A 98 -8.90 -11.89 -0.60
CA ASP A 98 -7.88 -11.38 -1.52
C ASP A 98 -7.31 -10.06 -1.03
N LEU A 99 -8.15 -9.12 -0.58
CA LEU A 99 -7.69 -7.84 -0.05
C LEU A 99 -6.86 -7.98 1.23
N VAL A 100 -7.29 -8.84 2.16
CA VAL A 100 -6.53 -9.14 3.39
C VAL A 100 -5.18 -9.77 3.05
N SER A 101 -5.11 -10.61 2.02
CA SER A 101 -3.86 -11.20 1.56
C SER A 101 -2.98 -10.18 0.84
N ALA A 102 -3.59 -9.28 0.07
CA ALA A 102 -2.88 -8.22 -0.64
C ALA A 102 -2.31 -7.16 0.31
N PHE A 103 -3.02 -6.83 1.39
CA PHE A 103 -2.61 -5.87 2.41
C PHE A 103 -2.79 -6.45 3.83
N PRO A 104 -1.88 -7.34 4.28
CA PRO A 104 -2.05 -8.13 5.51
C PRO A 104 -1.66 -7.37 6.78
N PHE A 105 -1.91 -6.07 6.84
CA PHE A 105 -1.56 -5.22 7.97
C PHE A 105 -2.81 -4.55 8.56
N PRO A 106 -2.94 -4.51 9.90
CA PRO A 106 -4.08 -3.86 10.56
C PRO A 106 -3.86 -2.33 10.65
N ASN A 107 -3.39 -1.72 9.55
CA ASN A 107 -3.13 -0.30 9.51
C ASN A 107 -4.43 0.51 9.42
N THR A 108 -4.46 1.64 10.13
CA THR A 108 -5.54 2.63 10.06
C THR A 108 -5.17 3.77 9.13
N LEU A 109 -6.19 4.43 8.59
CA LEU A 109 -6.02 5.66 7.83
C LEU A 109 -5.74 6.84 8.78
N VAL A 110 -4.71 7.60 8.46
CA VAL A 110 -4.37 8.86 9.10
C VAL A 110 -4.37 9.97 8.05
N LEU A 111 -5.01 11.08 8.38
CA LEU A 111 -4.94 12.31 7.59
C LEU A 111 -3.95 13.25 8.27
N VAL A 112 -3.08 13.85 7.48
CA VAL A 112 -2.13 14.86 7.97
C VAL A 112 -2.17 16.10 7.09
N GLN A 113 -2.01 17.27 7.72
CA GLN A 113 -1.77 18.51 7.02
C GLN A 113 -0.29 18.84 7.05
N ILE A 114 0.33 18.98 5.88
CA ILE A 114 1.78 19.10 5.73
C ILE A 114 2.11 20.15 4.66
N LYS A 115 3.24 20.85 4.81
CA LYS A 115 3.72 21.78 3.80
C LYS A 115 4.23 21.06 2.55
N GLY A 116 4.13 21.72 1.41
CA GLY A 116 4.66 21.18 0.15
C GLY A 116 6.16 20.91 0.18
N SER A 117 6.96 21.73 0.87
CA SER A 117 8.40 21.49 1.07
C SER A 117 8.66 20.14 1.78
N GLN A 118 7.93 19.84 2.85
CA GLN A 118 8.04 18.58 3.56
C GLN A 118 7.53 17.39 2.70
N LEU A 119 6.46 17.62 1.92
CA LEU A 119 5.96 16.62 0.99
C LEU A 119 7.00 16.31 -0.11
N ARG A 120 7.76 17.31 -0.58
CA ARG A 120 8.90 17.11 -1.48
C ARG A 120 9.95 16.19 -0.87
N ASP A 121 10.31 16.41 0.41
CA ASP A 121 11.30 15.58 1.11
C ASP A 121 10.80 14.13 1.27
N ILE A 122 9.49 13.93 1.48
CA ILE A 122 8.86 12.61 1.48
C ILE A 122 9.02 11.91 0.12
N PHE A 123 8.76 12.60 -0.99
CA PHE A 123 8.93 12.05 -2.33
C PHE A 123 10.42 11.82 -2.66
N ASP A 124 11.33 12.69 -2.21
CA ASP A 124 12.77 12.47 -2.34
C ASP A 124 13.25 11.24 -1.57
N HIS A 125 12.70 11.00 -0.38
CA HIS A 125 12.95 9.76 0.35
C HIS A 125 12.47 8.52 -0.43
N ALA A 126 11.25 8.57 -0.98
CA ALA A 126 10.72 7.50 -1.83
C ALA A 126 11.56 7.26 -3.09
N ALA A 127 12.11 8.32 -3.70
CA ALA A 127 12.96 8.24 -4.87
C ALA A 127 14.28 7.47 -4.63
N ARG A 128 14.74 7.36 -3.39
CA ARG A 128 15.90 6.52 -3.02
C ARG A 128 15.62 5.02 -3.09
N MET A 129 14.37 4.64 -3.17
CA MET A 129 13.87 3.26 -3.32
C MET A 129 14.37 2.27 -2.27
N THR A 130 14.80 2.73 -1.11
CA THR A 130 15.33 1.89 -0.04
C THR A 130 14.30 0.85 0.42
N ASN A 131 13.03 1.27 0.54
CA ASN A 131 11.89 0.45 0.94
C ASN A 131 10.77 0.45 -0.11
N GLY A 132 11.13 0.65 -1.39
CA GLY A 132 10.21 0.80 -2.51
C GLY A 132 9.72 2.23 -2.69
N VAL A 133 8.99 2.44 -3.78
CA VAL A 133 8.40 3.74 -4.11
C VAL A 133 7.07 3.97 -3.38
N LEU A 134 6.60 5.23 -3.37
CA LEU A 134 5.23 5.55 -2.96
C LEU A 134 4.28 5.37 -4.15
N GLN A 135 3.22 4.61 -3.92
CA GLN A 135 2.06 4.58 -4.81
C GLN A 135 1.17 5.77 -4.46
N VAL A 136 0.71 6.49 -5.46
CA VAL A 136 -0.02 7.74 -5.27
C VAL A 136 -1.43 7.67 -5.87
N SER A 137 -2.35 8.46 -5.33
CA SER A 137 -3.72 8.55 -5.83
C SER A 137 -3.81 9.28 -7.17
N ARG A 138 -4.92 9.08 -7.87
CA ARG A 138 -5.26 9.85 -9.07
C ARG A 138 -5.10 11.35 -8.83
N GLY A 139 -4.75 12.10 -9.87
CA GLY A 139 -4.44 13.52 -9.77
C GLY A 139 -3.05 13.82 -9.21
N THR A 140 -2.33 12.83 -8.70
CA THR A 140 -0.94 12.99 -8.26
C THR A 140 -0.01 12.28 -9.23
N ARG A 141 1.07 12.97 -9.59
CA ARG A 141 2.16 12.43 -10.43
C ARG A 141 3.49 12.95 -9.93
N TYR A 142 4.50 12.10 -9.95
CA TYR A 142 5.86 12.52 -9.65
C TYR A 142 6.88 11.85 -10.56
N VAL A 143 7.98 12.55 -10.79
CA VAL A 143 9.05 12.14 -11.71
C VAL A 143 10.32 11.95 -10.91
N ILE A 144 10.91 10.78 -11.01
CA ILE A 144 12.20 10.42 -10.41
C ILE A 144 13.30 10.54 -11.46
N GLU A 145 14.37 11.23 -11.11
CA GLU A 145 15.63 11.18 -11.85
C GLU A 145 16.62 10.31 -11.06
N PRO A 146 16.98 9.11 -11.58
CA PRO A 146 17.84 8.18 -10.84
C PRO A 146 19.15 8.83 -10.41
N GLY A 147 19.47 8.71 -9.13
CA GLY A 147 20.66 9.29 -8.52
C GLY A 147 20.57 10.79 -8.16
N LYS A 148 19.47 11.47 -8.53
CA LYS A 148 19.25 12.88 -8.20
C LYS A 148 18.03 13.13 -7.29
N GLY A 149 17.08 12.19 -7.23
CA GLY A 149 15.88 12.31 -6.41
C GLY A 149 14.63 12.61 -7.23
N VAL A 150 13.64 13.25 -6.60
CA VAL A 150 12.42 13.69 -7.29
C VAL A 150 12.67 14.98 -8.08
N HIS A 151 12.24 15.01 -9.34
CA HIS A 151 12.42 16.18 -10.21
C HIS A 151 11.16 17.05 -10.26
N GLU A 152 10.00 16.45 -10.43
CA GLU A 152 8.72 17.14 -10.54
C GLU A 152 7.67 16.40 -9.68
N ILE A 153 6.78 17.17 -9.06
CA ILE A 153 5.61 16.65 -8.35
C ILE A 153 4.40 17.49 -8.78
N TRP A 154 3.34 16.82 -9.20
CA TRP A 154 2.09 17.42 -9.62
C TRP A 154 0.95 16.91 -8.77
N ILE A 155 0.09 17.78 -8.29
CA ILE A 155 -1.10 17.47 -7.51
C ILE A 155 -2.28 18.23 -8.13
N ASN A 156 -3.29 17.50 -8.61
CA ASN A 156 -4.48 18.05 -9.26
C ASN A 156 -4.11 19.05 -10.40
N ASP A 157 -3.22 18.59 -11.30
CA ASP A 157 -2.71 19.34 -12.46
C ASP A 157 -1.89 20.59 -12.14
N HIS A 158 -1.53 20.82 -10.88
CA HIS A 158 -0.67 21.91 -10.44
C HIS A 158 0.66 21.39 -9.93
N MET A 159 1.75 22.08 -10.22
CA MET A 159 3.04 21.78 -9.61
C MET A 159 2.95 21.98 -8.09
N LEU A 160 3.65 21.14 -7.35
CA LEU A 160 3.76 21.26 -5.89
C LEU A 160 4.33 22.62 -5.50
N GLU A 161 3.62 23.33 -4.64
CA GLU A 161 4.02 24.63 -4.08
C GLU A 161 4.55 24.44 -2.66
N ASP A 162 5.81 24.80 -2.42
CA ASP A 162 6.53 24.49 -1.17
C ASP A 162 5.86 25.07 0.09
N GLU A 163 5.26 26.26 0.00
CA GLU A 163 4.61 26.91 1.16
C GLU A 163 3.13 26.58 1.31
N LYS A 164 2.52 25.93 0.34
CA LYS A 164 1.12 25.51 0.40
C LYS A 164 0.97 24.32 1.36
N LEU A 165 -0.15 24.29 2.06
CA LEU A 165 -0.55 23.16 2.89
C LEU A 165 -1.38 22.16 2.10
N TYR A 166 -1.08 20.88 2.27
CA TYR A 166 -1.78 19.78 1.61
C TYR A 166 -2.31 18.80 2.66
N TRP A 167 -3.54 18.36 2.47
CA TRP A 167 -4.09 17.23 3.20
C TRP A 167 -3.67 15.92 2.54
N VAL A 168 -2.93 15.13 3.26
CA VAL A 168 -2.38 13.85 2.82
C VAL A 168 -3.02 12.71 3.59
N ALA A 169 -3.53 11.72 2.88
CA ALA A 169 -4.02 10.46 3.45
C ALA A 169 -2.95 9.38 3.35
N SER A 170 -2.63 8.70 4.43
CA SER A 170 -1.72 7.55 4.43
C SER A 170 -1.99 6.62 5.60
N SER A 171 -1.20 5.54 5.69
CA SER A 171 -1.31 4.60 6.81
C SER A 171 -0.70 5.16 8.09
N ASN A 172 -1.23 4.77 9.26
CA ASN A 172 -0.63 5.08 10.55
C ASN A 172 0.83 4.63 10.64
N PHE A 173 1.21 3.54 9.96
CA PHE A 173 2.60 3.07 9.89
C PHE A 173 3.51 4.10 9.19
N VAL A 174 3.13 4.57 8.00
CA VAL A 174 3.92 5.55 7.23
C VAL A 174 3.99 6.88 7.97
N VAL A 175 2.86 7.37 8.49
CA VAL A 175 2.78 8.64 9.22
C VAL A 175 3.55 8.62 10.55
N ALA A 176 3.80 7.44 11.12
CA ALA A 176 4.65 7.27 12.30
C ALA A 176 6.15 7.10 11.97
N GLY A 177 6.58 7.47 10.75
CA GLY A 177 7.98 7.35 10.32
C GLY A 177 8.37 5.96 9.82
N GLY A 178 7.41 5.06 9.63
CA GLY A 178 7.66 3.73 9.04
C GLY A 178 8.34 3.84 7.69
N ASP A 179 9.19 2.86 7.35
CA ASP A 179 10.01 2.86 6.14
C ASP A 179 10.95 4.09 5.98
N GLY A 180 11.13 4.88 7.07
CA GLY A 180 12.00 6.05 7.10
C GLY A 180 11.34 7.37 6.69
N TYR A 181 10.01 7.41 6.57
CA TYR A 181 9.24 8.63 6.23
C TYR A 181 9.10 9.58 7.44
N SER A 182 10.22 9.99 8.03
CA SER A 182 10.26 10.80 9.26
C SER A 182 9.65 12.20 9.11
N GLU A 183 9.58 12.76 7.89
CA GLU A 183 9.02 14.09 7.65
C GLU A 183 7.54 14.21 8.06
N PHE A 184 6.80 13.11 8.11
CA PHE A 184 5.44 13.10 8.63
C PHE A 184 5.34 13.44 10.12
N GLU A 185 6.42 13.30 10.89
CA GLU A 185 6.46 13.70 12.31
C GLU A 185 6.29 15.21 12.50
N HIS A 186 6.59 15.99 11.45
CA HIS A 186 6.51 17.44 11.42
C HIS A 186 5.19 17.98 10.86
N ALA A 187 4.19 17.12 10.68
CA ALA A 187 2.86 17.51 10.21
C ALA A 187 2.23 18.55 11.15
N ILE A 188 1.57 19.56 10.56
CA ILE A 188 0.92 20.64 11.31
C ILE A 188 -0.33 20.12 12.04
N GLU A 189 -1.07 19.24 11.38
CA GLU A 189 -2.26 18.60 11.92
C GLU A 189 -2.24 17.12 11.60
N ARG A 190 -2.76 16.30 12.51
CA ARG A 190 -2.86 14.86 12.38
C ARG A 190 -4.19 14.36 12.92
N ILE A 191 -4.92 13.64 12.10
CA ILE A 191 -6.21 13.02 12.44
C ILE A 191 -6.09 11.52 12.22
N ASP A 192 -6.04 10.73 13.28
CA ASP A 192 -6.19 9.28 13.19
C ASP A 192 -7.69 8.96 13.11
N THR A 193 -8.12 8.43 11.98
CA THR A 193 -9.53 8.15 11.74
C THR A 193 -10.02 6.88 12.45
N GLY A 194 -9.10 6.03 12.93
CA GLY A 194 -9.38 4.70 13.46
C GLY A 194 -9.96 3.73 12.42
N LYS A 195 -10.08 4.14 11.15
CA LYS A 195 -10.64 3.28 10.07
C LYS A 195 -9.54 2.40 9.49
N ASN A 196 -9.81 1.11 9.43
CA ASN A 196 -8.88 0.15 8.82
C ASN A 196 -8.82 0.39 7.30
N ILE A 197 -7.61 0.40 6.74
CA ILE A 197 -7.38 0.65 5.31
C ILE A 197 -8.07 -0.41 4.44
N VAL A 198 -8.01 -1.69 4.83
CA VAL A 198 -8.68 -2.75 4.07
C VAL A 198 -10.18 -2.53 4.02
N ASP A 199 -10.82 -2.10 5.13
CA ASP A 199 -12.26 -1.83 5.14
C ASP A 199 -12.63 -0.63 4.24
N ILE A 200 -11.79 0.40 4.15
CA ILE A 200 -11.99 1.51 3.21
C ILE A 200 -11.94 1.01 1.76
N VAL A 201 -10.98 0.14 1.42
CA VAL A 201 -10.88 -0.45 0.08
C VAL A 201 -12.05 -1.41 -0.20
N VAL A 202 -12.54 -2.13 0.81
CA VAL A 202 -13.77 -2.95 0.72
C VAL A 202 -14.96 -2.08 0.33
N ASP A 203 -15.19 -0.98 1.06
CA ASP A 203 -16.30 -0.06 0.81
C ASP A 203 -16.19 0.60 -0.59
N PHE A 204 -14.98 0.95 -1.00
CA PHE A 204 -14.69 1.46 -2.35
C PHE A 204 -15.10 0.45 -3.42
N LEU A 205 -14.63 -0.80 -3.33
CA LEU A 205 -14.92 -1.84 -4.31
C LEU A 205 -16.40 -2.24 -4.37
N ILE A 206 -17.09 -2.27 -3.22
CA ILE A 206 -18.53 -2.53 -3.18
C ILE A 206 -19.31 -1.44 -3.94
N ARG A 207 -18.88 -0.18 -3.87
CA ARG A 207 -19.51 0.93 -4.63
C ARG A 207 -19.23 0.81 -6.13
N GLU A 208 -17.99 0.48 -6.50
CA GLU A 208 -17.57 0.35 -7.90
C GLU A 208 -18.18 -0.89 -8.59
N GLN A 209 -18.41 -1.99 -7.88
CA GLN A 209 -18.91 -3.29 -8.38
C GLN A 209 -18.05 -3.91 -9.49
N ILE A 210 -17.60 -3.10 -10.45
CA ILE A 210 -16.70 -3.50 -11.55
C ILE A 210 -15.51 -2.55 -11.52
N TYR A 211 -14.33 -3.09 -11.25
CA TYR A 211 -13.11 -2.31 -11.21
C TYR A 211 -12.27 -2.50 -12.47
N HIS A 212 -11.81 -1.39 -13.03
CA HIS A 212 -10.95 -1.34 -14.22
C HIS A 212 -9.55 -0.87 -13.82
N PRO A 213 -8.62 -1.80 -13.49
CA PRO A 213 -7.25 -1.43 -13.15
C PRO A 213 -6.57 -0.68 -14.30
N VAL A 214 -5.96 0.48 -13.98
CA VAL A 214 -5.29 1.35 -14.93
C VAL A 214 -3.87 1.68 -14.47
N TYR A 215 -3.01 2.01 -15.43
CA TYR A 215 -1.76 2.72 -15.24
C TYR A 215 -1.93 4.11 -15.87
N GLU A 216 -1.50 5.15 -15.17
CA GLU A 216 -1.77 6.54 -15.55
C GLU A 216 -0.48 7.40 -15.53
N ASP A 217 0.68 6.74 -15.55
CA ASP A 217 1.99 7.39 -15.45
C ASP A 217 2.11 8.28 -14.20
N ARG A 218 1.56 7.77 -13.06
CA ARG A 218 1.63 8.49 -11.77
C ARG A 218 3.04 8.53 -11.22
N LEU A 219 3.89 7.60 -11.61
CA LEU A 219 5.31 7.54 -11.33
C LEU A 219 6.10 7.35 -12.63
N ILE A 220 6.98 8.29 -12.92
CA ILE A 220 7.79 8.33 -14.13
C ILE A 220 9.27 8.35 -13.74
N PHE A 221 10.09 7.57 -14.46
CA PHE A 221 11.55 7.65 -14.41
C PHE A 221 12.06 8.35 -15.66
N LYS A 222 12.97 9.37 -15.46
CA LYS A 222 13.68 10.06 -16.54
C LYS A 222 15.07 9.52 -16.73
#